data_8b17b4ebc9396d43ee80ef9efdf3ecde
#
_entry.id   8b17b4ebc9396d43ee80ef9efdf3ecde
#
_cell.length_a   1.000
_cell.length_b   1.000
_cell.length_c   1.000
_cell.angle_alpha   90.00
_cell.angle_beta   90.00
_cell.angle_gamma   90.00
#
_symmetry.space_group_name_H-M   'P 1'
#
loop_
_entity.id
_entity.type
_entity.pdbx_description
1 polymer ?
#
loop_
_entity_poly.entity_id
_entity_poly.type
_entity_poly.pdbx_seq_one_letter_code
_entity_poly.pdbx_strand_id
1 'polypeptide(L)'
;TYMLDEVQECFVAIAHEIAARETLLIVTPEPDEVKKQILGRVNMENVRFLKCETNDTWARDHGAITLLDADGVSLLDFKFNGWGLKFASDKDNLITRRAVESEVMKGKYVNRLGFVLEGGSIESDGMGTLLTTSECLLSPNRNGQMNRVEIEEYLRSVFHLQRVLWLDHGYLAGDDTDSHIDTLARFCPADTIAYVPVSYTHLRAHETKANL
;
A
#
# COMPACT_ATOMS: atom_id res chain seq x y z
N THR A 1 24.18 8.58 4.08
CA THR A 1 24.30 7.11 4.11
C THR A 1 25.46 6.71 3.21
N TYR A 2 26.19 5.66 3.58
CA TYR A 2 27.35 5.13 2.85
C TYR A 2 26.97 4.47 1.48
N MET A 3 25.68 4.31 1.18
CA MET A 3 25.15 3.73 -0.05
C MET A 3 24.23 4.69 -0.81
N LEU A 4 24.34 5.99 -0.60
CA LEU A 4 23.41 6.95 -1.19
C LEU A 4 23.41 6.91 -2.72
N ASP A 5 24.60 6.88 -3.32
CA ASP A 5 24.75 6.87 -4.77
C ASP A 5 24.16 5.61 -5.41
N GLU A 6 24.37 4.43 -4.79
CA GLU A 6 23.83 3.15 -5.24
C GLU A 6 22.29 3.13 -5.14
N VAL A 7 21.74 3.67 -4.06
CA VAL A 7 20.29 3.79 -3.87
C VAL A 7 19.68 4.75 -4.90
N GLN A 8 20.33 5.89 -5.16
CA GLN A 8 19.87 6.84 -6.19
C GLN A 8 19.89 6.20 -7.57
N GLU A 9 20.95 5.47 -7.94
CA GLU A 9 21.02 4.74 -9.21
C GLU A 9 19.90 3.70 -9.32
N CYS A 10 19.59 2.99 -8.25
CA CYS A 10 18.47 2.05 -8.21
C CYS A 10 17.12 2.76 -8.47
N PHE A 11 16.87 3.90 -7.81
CA PHE A 11 15.66 4.68 -8.05
C PHE A 11 15.57 5.22 -9.48
N VAL A 12 16.69 5.63 -10.07
CA VAL A 12 16.72 6.04 -11.49
C VAL A 12 16.37 4.88 -12.41
N ALA A 13 16.90 3.68 -12.14
CA ALA A 13 16.57 2.48 -12.93
C ALA A 13 15.07 2.12 -12.81
N ILE A 14 14.51 2.18 -11.59
CA ILE A 14 13.07 1.98 -11.36
C ILE A 14 12.24 3.03 -12.12
N ALA A 15 12.62 4.30 -12.03
CA ALA A 15 11.94 5.38 -12.74
C ALA A 15 11.98 5.19 -14.26
N HIS A 16 13.11 4.72 -14.81
CA HIS A 16 13.26 4.39 -16.23
C HIS A 16 12.24 3.32 -16.66
N GLU A 17 12.18 2.22 -15.92
CA GLU A 17 11.31 1.09 -16.25
C GLU A 17 9.81 1.45 -16.15
N ILE A 18 9.42 2.22 -15.15
CA ILE A 18 8.03 2.66 -14.99
C ILE A 18 7.68 3.67 -16.10
N ALA A 19 8.46 4.72 -16.26
CA ALA A 19 8.17 5.78 -17.23
C ALA A 19 8.23 5.32 -18.70
N ALA A 20 8.86 4.19 -18.99
CA ALA A 20 8.83 3.57 -20.32
C ALA A 20 7.45 2.95 -20.64
N ARG A 21 6.59 2.70 -19.65
CA ARG A 21 5.34 1.92 -19.78
C ARG A 21 4.10 2.68 -19.34
N GLU A 22 4.23 3.53 -18.31
CA GLU A 22 3.11 4.22 -17.68
C GLU A 22 3.55 5.55 -17.07
N THR A 23 2.59 6.33 -16.58
CA THR A 23 2.89 7.60 -15.91
C THR A 23 3.48 7.34 -14.52
N LEU A 24 4.68 7.85 -14.29
CA LEU A 24 5.36 7.86 -13.00
C LEU A 24 5.07 9.17 -12.26
N LEU A 25 4.49 9.09 -11.07
CA LEU A 25 4.39 10.21 -10.15
C LEU A 25 5.55 10.17 -9.14
N ILE A 26 6.39 11.19 -9.16
CA ILE A 26 7.48 11.35 -8.18
C ILE A 26 7.07 12.41 -7.15
N VAL A 27 7.01 11.97 -5.90
CA VAL A 27 6.73 12.84 -4.75
C VAL A 27 8.05 13.16 -4.06
N THR A 28 8.37 14.45 -3.94
CA THR A 28 9.66 14.90 -3.38
C THR A 28 9.57 16.36 -2.93
N PRO A 29 10.27 16.77 -1.86
CA PRO A 29 10.39 18.19 -1.51
C PRO A 29 11.23 18.98 -2.52
N GLU A 30 12.14 18.30 -3.27
CA GLU A 30 13.10 18.93 -4.19
C GLU A 30 12.97 18.42 -5.63
N PRO A 31 11.85 18.75 -6.36
CA PRO A 31 11.61 18.26 -7.72
C PRO A 31 12.74 18.59 -8.72
N ASP A 32 13.33 19.77 -8.61
CA ASP A 32 14.35 20.21 -9.56
C ASP A 32 15.65 19.42 -9.42
N GLU A 33 16.00 18.99 -8.22
CA GLU A 33 17.17 18.13 -7.98
C GLU A 33 16.95 16.72 -8.54
N VAL A 34 15.77 16.13 -8.27
CA VAL A 34 15.43 14.82 -8.81
C VAL A 34 15.35 14.86 -10.35
N LYS A 35 14.77 15.93 -10.90
CA LYS A 35 14.69 16.12 -12.35
C LYS A 35 16.08 16.14 -13.02
N LYS A 36 17.07 16.79 -12.41
CA LYS A 36 18.46 16.79 -12.91
C LYS A 36 19.05 15.38 -12.95
N GLN A 37 18.78 14.56 -11.93
CA GLN A 37 19.30 13.19 -11.83
C GLN A 37 18.74 12.26 -12.90
N ILE A 38 17.45 12.43 -13.29
CA ILE A 38 16.76 11.52 -14.22
C ILE A 38 16.74 12.05 -15.67
N LEU A 39 17.10 13.31 -15.89
CA LEU A 39 17.08 13.92 -17.21
C LEU A 39 18.01 13.19 -18.20
N GLY A 40 17.49 12.84 -19.37
CA GLY A 40 18.21 12.05 -20.39
C GLY A 40 18.33 10.57 -20.10
N ARG A 41 17.83 10.11 -18.94
CA ARG A 41 17.85 8.70 -18.51
C ARG A 41 16.45 8.09 -18.42
N VAL A 42 15.44 8.91 -18.29
CA VAL A 42 14.03 8.52 -18.08
C VAL A 42 13.17 9.23 -19.14
N ASN A 43 12.09 8.59 -19.57
CA ASN A 43 11.11 9.22 -20.47
C ASN A 43 10.32 10.30 -19.71
N MET A 44 10.77 11.54 -19.82
CA MET A 44 10.22 12.68 -19.09
C MET A 44 8.77 13.04 -19.46
N GLU A 45 8.27 12.61 -20.62
CA GLU A 45 6.87 12.83 -21.02
C GLU A 45 5.90 12.10 -20.10
N ASN A 46 6.33 10.96 -19.57
CA ASN A 46 5.56 10.13 -18.65
C ASN A 46 5.87 10.42 -17.16
N VAL A 47 6.67 11.44 -16.84
CA VAL A 47 6.94 11.79 -15.44
C VAL A 47 6.08 12.98 -14.99
N ARG A 48 5.51 12.87 -13.81
CA ARG A 48 4.85 13.96 -13.10
C ARG A 48 5.53 14.15 -11.75
N PHE A 49 5.61 15.39 -11.30
CA PHE A 49 6.18 15.72 -10.01
C PHE A 49 5.13 16.33 -9.08
N LEU A 50 5.14 15.89 -7.84
CA LEU A 50 4.44 16.54 -6.75
C LEU A 50 5.47 17.06 -5.76
N LYS A 51 5.54 18.39 -5.60
CA LYS A 51 6.35 18.98 -4.54
C LYS A 51 5.63 18.80 -3.20
N CYS A 52 6.13 17.86 -2.40
CA CYS A 52 5.56 17.54 -1.10
C CYS A 52 6.64 16.99 -0.18
N GLU A 53 6.63 17.44 1.08
CA GLU A 53 7.40 16.81 2.14
C GLU A 53 6.85 15.41 2.43
N THR A 54 7.74 14.48 2.76
CA THR A 54 7.42 13.10 3.14
C THR A 54 8.09 12.75 4.47
N ASN A 55 7.57 11.74 5.16
CA ASN A 55 8.25 11.13 6.30
C ASN A 55 9.07 9.92 5.85
N ASP A 56 8.52 9.10 4.95
CA ASP A 56 9.15 7.88 4.47
C ASP A 56 8.85 7.62 2.98
N THR A 57 9.40 6.53 2.43
CA THR A 57 9.34 6.17 1.00
C THR A 57 8.30 5.10 0.66
N TRP A 58 7.59 4.56 1.65
CA TRP A 58 6.69 3.42 1.52
C TRP A 58 5.31 3.80 0.99
N ALA A 59 5.29 4.23 -0.29
CA ALA A 59 4.07 4.68 -0.96
C ALA A 59 2.96 3.63 -1.02
N ARG A 60 3.29 2.34 -0.93
CA ARG A 60 2.29 1.27 -0.84
C ARG A 60 1.39 1.44 0.38
N ASP A 61 1.93 1.92 1.49
CA ASP A 61 1.21 1.96 2.77
C ASP A 61 0.43 3.24 2.98
N HIS A 62 0.95 4.37 2.51
CA HIS A 62 0.28 5.67 2.66
C HIS A 62 -0.43 6.17 1.40
N GLY A 63 -0.22 5.53 0.24
CA GLY A 63 -0.84 5.92 -1.02
C GLY A 63 -2.33 5.58 -1.06
N ALA A 64 -3.08 6.29 -1.93
CA ALA A 64 -4.49 6.00 -2.14
C ALA A 64 -4.72 4.55 -2.59
N ILE A 65 -5.74 3.92 -2.05
CA ILE A 65 -6.24 2.66 -2.59
C ILE A 65 -7.24 2.98 -3.69
N THR A 66 -6.94 2.50 -4.90
CA THR A 66 -7.78 2.77 -6.08
C THR A 66 -8.88 1.76 -6.19
N LEU A 67 -10.12 2.24 -6.25
CA LEU A 67 -11.29 1.44 -6.56
C LEU A 67 -11.79 1.78 -7.96
N LEU A 68 -12.03 0.75 -8.77
CA LEU A 68 -12.60 0.86 -10.11
C LEU A 68 -14.04 0.35 -10.07
N ASP A 69 -14.97 1.19 -10.48
CA ASP A 69 -16.38 0.84 -10.59
C ASP A 69 -17.00 1.40 -11.88
N ALA A 70 -18.32 1.25 -12.03
CA ALA A 70 -19.04 1.74 -13.21
C ALA A 70 -18.99 3.27 -13.35
N ASP A 71 -18.77 4.00 -12.26
CA ASP A 71 -18.69 5.46 -12.22
C ASP A 71 -17.26 5.97 -12.48
N GLY A 72 -16.29 5.07 -12.55
CA GLY A 72 -14.90 5.37 -12.88
C GLY A 72 -13.90 5.06 -11.77
N VAL A 73 -12.91 5.93 -11.60
CA VAL A 73 -11.80 5.76 -10.65
C VAL A 73 -12.07 6.53 -9.37
N SER A 74 -12.10 5.82 -8.25
CA SER A 74 -12.16 6.40 -6.90
C SER A 74 -10.83 6.19 -6.18
N LEU A 75 -10.30 7.27 -5.59
CA LEU A 75 -9.05 7.29 -4.83
C LEU A 75 -9.39 7.38 -3.34
N LEU A 76 -9.32 6.26 -2.65
CA LEU A 76 -9.66 6.14 -1.24
C LEU A 76 -8.44 6.51 -0.40
N ASP A 77 -8.54 7.62 0.32
CA ASP A 77 -7.46 8.16 1.16
C ASP A 77 -7.68 7.74 2.62
N PHE A 78 -7.06 6.63 2.99
CA PHE A 78 -7.08 6.11 4.36
C PHE A 78 -6.03 6.76 5.24
N LYS A 79 -6.24 6.72 6.55
CA LYS A 79 -5.25 7.21 7.50
C LYS A 79 -4.07 6.25 7.59
N PHE A 80 -2.89 6.75 7.28
CA PHE A 80 -1.63 6.11 7.62
C PHE A 80 -1.13 6.65 8.96
N ASN A 81 -0.80 5.80 9.91
CA ASN A 81 -0.37 6.21 11.24
C ASN A 81 1.03 5.70 11.62
N GLY A 82 1.88 5.47 10.61
CA GLY A 82 3.25 5.04 10.82
C GLY A 82 3.34 3.62 11.41
N TRP A 83 2.61 2.68 10.81
CA TRP A 83 2.58 1.25 11.17
C TRP A 83 2.19 1.01 12.64
N GLY A 84 1.10 1.62 13.06
CA GLY A 84 0.61 1.48 14.43
C GLY A 84 1.33 2.39 15.43
N LEU A 85 1.58 3.65 15.04
CA LEU A 85 2.20 4.72 15.84
C LEU A 85 3.69 4.50 16.17
N LYS A 86 4.41 3.72 15.37
CA LYS A 86 5.85 3.48 15.54
C LYS A 86 6.69 4.60 14.94
N PHE A 87 6.22 5.24 13.86
CA PHE A 87 6.94 6.27 13.11
C PHE A 87 6.06 7.49 12.81
N ALA A 88 6.71 8.62 12.50
CA ALA A 88 6.01 9.82 12.05
C ALA A 88 5.33 9.57 10.69
N SER A 89 4.14 10.14 10.49
CA SER A 89 3.34 9.95 9.27
C SER A 89 2.50 11.18 8.89
N ASP A 90 2.71 12.29 9.57
CA ASP A 90 1.97 13.53 9.40
C ASP A 90 2.10 14.14 8.00
N LYS A 91 3.28 13.97 7.36
CA LYS A 91 3.54 14.44 6.01
C LYS A 91 2.97 13.47 4.96
N ASP A 92 3.17 12.18 5.15
CA ASP A 92 2.72 11.13 4.22
C ASP A 92 1.21 11.12 4.06
N ASN A 93 0.46 11.36 5.13
CA ASN A 93 -1.01 11.52 5.10
C ASN A 93 -1.51 12.70 4.26
N LEU A 94 -0.66 13.60 3.82
CA LEU A 94 -1.04 14.73 2.98
C LEU A 94 -0.88 14.45 1.48
N ILE A 95 -0.13 13.42 1.12
CA ILE A 95 0.33 13.18 -0.26
C ILE A 95 -0.84 12.94 -1.19
N THR A 96 -1.72 11.99 -0.88
CA THR A 96 -2.89 11.65 -1.72
C THR A 96 -3.75 12.88 -1.99
N ARG A 97 -4.14 13.60 -0.95
CA ARG A 97 -4.96 14.81 -1.09
C ARG A 97 -4.29 15.87 -1.95
N ARG A 98 -3.01 16.16 -1.71
CA ARG A 98 -2.24 17.14 -2.49
C ARG A 98 -2.07 16.72 -3.94
N ALA A 99 -1.89 15.42 -4.21
CA ALA A 99 -1.78 14.90 -5.56
C ALA A 99 -3.08 15.08 -6.37
N VAL A 100 -4.22 14.93 -5.72
CA VAL A 100 -5.54 15.19 -6.33
C VAL A 100 -5.79 16.69 -6.50
N GLU A 101 -5.55 17.50 -5.46
CA GLU A 101 -5.73 18.96 -5.50
C GLU A 101 -4.87 19.64 -6.58
N SER A 102 -3.68 19.10 -6.85
CA SER A 102 -2.78 19.58 -7.90
C SER A 102 -3.00 18.93 -9.27
N GLU A 103 -4.02 18.10 -9.40
CA GLU A 103 -4.42 17.39 -10.64
C GLU A 103 -3.33 16.47 -11.23
N VAL A 104 -2.29 16.13 -10.45
CA VAL A 104 -1.27 15.16 -10.89
C VAL A 104 -1.75 13.72 -10.75
N MET A 105 -2.75 13.48 -9.88
CA MET A 105 -3.46 12.21 -9.75
C MET A 105 -4.95 12.44 -10.09
N LYS A 106 -5.49 11.63 -11.01
CA LYS A 106 -6.87 11.78 -11.50
C LYS A 106 -7.76 10.70 -10.93
N GLY A 107 -8.93 11.11 -10.45
CA GLY A 107 -9.95 10.23 -9.88
C GLY A 107 -10.81 10.99 -8.88
N LYS A 108 -11.90 10.38 -8.45
CA LYS A 108 -12.75 10.90 -7.38
C LYS A 108 -12.07 10.70 -6.04
N TYR A 109 -11.67 11.78 -5.40
CA TYR A 109 -11.13 11.72 -4.04
C TYR A 109 -12.21 11.28 -3.03
N VAL A 110 -11.90 10.26 -2.25
CA VAL A 110 -12.78 9.73 -1.19
C VAL A 110 -12.03 9.73 0.13
N ASN A 111 -12.38 10.66 1.01
CA ASN A 111 -11.79 10.75 2.34
C ASN A 111 -12.21 9.56 3.20
N ARG A 112 -11.23 8.79 3.67
CA ARG A 112 -11.34 7.66 4.60
C ARG A 112 -10.41 7.81 5.81
N LEU A 113 -9.91 9.02 6.08
CA LEU A 113 -8.96 9.31 7.16
C LEU A 113 -9.50 9.01 8.59
N GLY A 114 -10.76 8.64 8.73
CA GLY A 114 -11.34 8.12 9.97
C GLY A 114 -10.98 6.66 10.27
N PHE A 115 -10.38 5.93 9.32
CA PHE A 115 -9.99 4.54 9.47
C PHE A 115 -8.52 4.36 9.09
N VAL A 116 -7.75 3.70 9.94
CA VAL A 116 -6.33 3.40 9.69
C VAL A 116 -6.23 2.15 8.82
N LEU A 117 -5.60 2.30 7.65
CA LEU A 117 -5.36 1.19 6.73
C LEU A 117 -4.12 1.46 5.90
N GLU A 118 -3.17 0.57 5.97
CA GLU A 118 -2.01 0.53 5.09
C GLU A 118 -2.30 -0.34 3.86
N GLY A 119 -1.86 0.09 2.67
CA GLY A 119 -2.06 -0.69 1.45
C GLY A 119 -1.40 -2.07 1.47
N GLY A 120 -0.27 -2.22 2.17
CA GLY A 120 0.42 -3.49 2.36
C GLY A 120 -0.29 -4.46 3.31
N SER A 121 -1.21 -3.95 4.16
CA SER A 121 -1.98 -4.78 5.10
C SER A 121 -3.13 -5.55 4.43
N ILE A 122 -3.41 -5.29 3.17
CA ILE A 122 -4.50 -5.92 2.42
C ILE A 122 -4.02 -6.45 1.06
N GLU A 123 -4.58 -7.58 0.66
CA GLU A 123 -4.41 -8.16 -0.66
C GLU A 123 -5.78 -8.49 -1.25
N SER A 124 -6.03 -8.16 -2.51
CA SER A 124 -7.32 -8.35 -3.18
C SER A 124 -7.17 -9.15 -4.48
N ASP A 125 -8.12 -10.06 -4.73
CA ASP A 125 -8.23 -10.76 -6.02
C ASP A 125 -8.94 -9.91 -7.10
N GLY A 126 -9.44 -8.72 -6.75
CA GLY A 126 -10.23 -7.87 -7.64
C GLY A 126 -11.62 -8.44 -7.97
N MET A 127 -12.02 -9.55 -7.38
CA MET A 127 -13.29 -10.26 -7.63
C MET A 127 -14.15 -10.41 -6.36
N GLY A 128 -13.88 -9.59 -5.36
CA GLY A 128 -14.67 -9.54 -4.12
C GLY A 128 -14.08 -10.34 -2.96
N THR A 129 -12.85 -10.85 -3.07
CA THR A 129 -12.13 -11.44 -1.95
C THR A 129 -10.99 -10.53 -1.52
N LEU A 130 -10.85 -10.33 -0.21
CA LEU A 130 -9.72 -9.63 0.41
C LEU A 130 -9.05 -10.57 1.40
N LEU A 131 -7.72 -10.57 1.42
CA LEU A 131 -6.89 -11.29 2.38
C LEU A 131 -6.14 -10.28 3.25
N THR A 132 -6.08 -10.53 4.55
CA THR A 132 -5.41 -9.69 5.54
C THR A 132 -4.91 -10.52 6.72
N THR A 133 -4.24 -9.88 7.67
CA THR A 133 -3.78 -10.51 8.91
C THR A 133 -4.52 -9.95 10.13
N SER A 134 -4.79 -10.80 11.11
CA SER A 134 -5.39 -10.36 12.36
C SER A 134 -4.40 -9.54 13.22
N GLU A 135 -3.12 -9.87 13.19
CA GLU A 135 -2.09 -9.14 13.92
C GLU A 135 -2.04 -7.66 13.51
N CYS A 136 -2.11 -7.37 12.21
CA CYS A 136 -2.11 -6.01 11.70
C CYS A 136 -3.44 -5.29 11.97
N LEU A 137 -4.56 -5.78 11.42
CA LEU A 137 -5.80 -5.00 11.45
C LEU A 137 -6.49 -4.95 12.82
N LEU A 138 -6.24 -5.93 13.69
CA LEU A 138 -6.75 -5.93 15.08
C LEU A 138 -5.76 -5.30 16.07
N SER A 139 -4.65 -4.76 15.59
CA SER A 139 -3.70 -4.04 16.45
C SER A 139 -4.41 -2.87 17.16
N PRO A 140 -4.28 -2.75 18.50
CA PRO A 140 -4.93 -1.68 19.26
C PRO A 140 -4.48 -0.28 18.84
N ASN A 141 -3.31 -0.17 18.24
CA ASN A 141 -2.74 1.10 17.79
C ASN A 141 -3.29 1.57 16.43
N ARG A 142 -4.16 0.79 15.77
CA ARG A 142 -4.82 1.18 14.50
C ARG A 142 -6.28 1.53 14.76
N ASN A 143 -7.17 0.56 14.67
CA ASN A 143 -8.61 0.75 14.86
C ASN A 143 -9.09 0.05 16.16
N GLY A 144 -8.34 0.23 17.25
CA GLY A 144 -8.50 -0.53 18.49
C GLY A 144 -9.86 -0.41 19.20
N GLN A 145 -10.72 0.52 18.78
CA GLN A 145 -12.11 0.61 19.22
C GLN A 145 -13.05 -0.35 18.48
N MET A 146 -12.58 -0.98 17.39
CA MET A 146 -13.37 -1.89 16.56
C MET A 146 -12.91 -3.34 16.76
N ASN A 147 -13.87 -4.25 16.81
CA ASN A 147 -13.60 -5.68 16.79
C ASN A 147 -13.51 -6.22 15.35
N ARG A 148 -13.15 -7.50 15.21
CA ARG A 148 -12.98 -8.17 13.90
C ARG A 148 -14.22 -8.07 13.02
N VAL A 149 -15.41 -8.25 13.57
CA VAL A 149 -16.67 -8.20 12.81
C VAL A 149 -16.90 -6.79 12.27
N GLU A 150 -16.72 -5.78 13.10
CA GLU A 150 -16.88 -4.37 12.71
C GLU A 150 -15.88 -3.94 11.65
N ILE A 151 -14.63 -4.37 11.75
CA ILE A 151 -13.60 -4.12 10.73
C ILE A 151 -13.97 -4.83 9.42
N GLU A 152 -14.39 -6.08 9.48
CA GLU A 152 -14.78 -6.84 8.28
C GLU A 152 -16.01 -6.21 7.60
N GLU A 153 -17.03 -5.81 8.35
CA GLU A 153 -18.20 -5.12 7.82
C GLU A 153 -17.81 -3.79 7.15
N TYR A 154 -16.93 -3.03 7.77
CA TYR A 154 -16.41 -1.79 7.20
C TYR A 154 -15.69 -2.05 5.87
N LEU A 155 -14.74 -3.00 5.83
CA LEU A 155 -14.00 -3.34 4.60
C LEU A 155 -14.93 -3.86 3.50
N ARG A 156 -15.90 -4.72 3.85
CA ARG A 156 -16.91 -5.20 2.89
C ARG A 156 -17.71 -4.05 2.28
N SER A 157 -18.11 -3.09 3.09
CA SER A 157 -18.90 -1.94 2.63
C SER A 157 -18.10 -1.00 1.73
N VAL A 158 -16.81 -0.79 2.03
CA VAL A 158 -15.96 0.16 1.32
C VAL A 158 -15.43 -0.41 0.00
N PHE A 159 -15.05 -1.69 0.00
CA PHE A 159 -14.46 -2.36 -1.17
C PHE A 159 -15.45 -3.27 -1.91
N HIS A 160 -16.73 -3.28 -1.52
CA HIS A 160 -17.78 -4.12 -2.11
C HIS A 160 -17.44 -5.62 -2.10
N LEU A 161 -16.87 -6.11 -0.99
CA LEU A 161 -16.39 -7.48 -0.87
C LEU A 161 -17.51 -8.48 -0.58
N GLN A 162 -17.36 -9.67 -1.12
CA GLN A 162 -18.16 -10.83 -0.76
C GLN A 162 -17.59 -11.54 0.48
N ARG A 163 -16.27 -11.56 0.65
CA ARG A 163 -15.59 -12.20 1.78
C ARG A 163 -14.27 -11.55 2.13
N VAL A 164 -13.89 -11.70 3.40
CA VAL A 164 -12.57 -11.35 3.92
C VAL A 164 -11.94 -12.61 4.50
N LEU A 165 -10.75 -12.94 4.07
CA LEU A 165 -9.93 -14.02 4.60
C LEU A 165 -8.92 -13.44 5.59
N TRP A 166 -8.78 -14.08 6.74
CA TRP A 166 -7.91 -13.64 7.81
C TRP A 166 -6.81 -14.67 8.04
N LEU A 167 -5.57 -14.23 7.97
CA LEU A 167 -4.43 -15.00 8.43
C LEU A 167 -4.21 -14.67 9.91
N ASP A 168 -4.51 -15.64 10.78
CA ASP A 168 -4.43 -15.44 12.23
C ASP A 168 -3.02 -15.71 12.78
N HIS A 169 -2.13 -16.28 11.96
CA HIS A 169 -0.76 -16.62 12.33
C HIS A 169 0.19 -16.36 11.17
N GLY A 170 1.41 -16.00 11.50
CA GLY A 170 2.48 -15.76 10.52
C GLY A 170 3.13 -14.39 10.75
N TYR A 171 4.46 -14.36 10.72
CA TYR A 171 5.25 -13.13 10.81
C TYR A 171 6.62 -13.35 10.17
N LEU A 172 7.28 -12.27 9.81
CA LEU A 172 8.68 -12.28 9.41
C LEU A 172 9.54 -11.64 10.52
N ALA A 173 10.66 -12.25 10.84
CA ALA A 173 11.58 -11.69 11.82
C ALA A 173 12.14 -10.35 11.32
N GLY A 174 12.02 -9.31 12.15
CA GLY A 174 12.43 -7.95 11.78
C GLY A 174 11.40 -7.13 11.01
N ASP A 175 10.17 -7.65 10.84
CA ASP A 175 9.06 -6.89 10.28
C ASP A 175 8.52 -5.87 11.28
N ASP A 176 8.46 -4.61 10.86
CA ASP A 176 7.95 -3.50 11.67
C ASP A 176 6.47 -3.17 11.39
N THR A 177 5.82 -3.93 10.48
CA THR A 177 4.48 -3.62 9.97
C THR A 177 3.35 -4.28 10.77
N ASP A 178 3.65 -5.14 11.74
CA ASP A 178 2.72 -6.05 12.42
C ASP A 178 2.14 -7.10 11.45
N SER A 179 3.02 -7.80 10.74
CA SER A 179 2.66 -8.89 9.82
C SER A 179 1.78 -8.45 8.65
N HIS A 180 2.21 -7.46 7.88
CA HIS A 180 1.55 -7.11 6.62
C HIS A 180 1.38 -8.33 5.72
N ILE A 181 0.18 -8.45 5.13
CA ILE A 181 -0.14 -9.61 4.28
C ILE A 181 0.73 -9.67 3.02
N ASP A 182 1.13 -8.56 2.45
CA ASP A 182 1.94 -8.50 1.23
C ASP A 182 3.36 -9.03 1.41
N THR A 183 3.85 -9.11 2.65
CA THR A 183 5.11 -9.79 2.99
C THR A 183 4.96 -11.30 3.17
N LEU A 184 3.74 -11.79 3.37
CA LEU A 184 3.44 -13.18 3.74
C LEU A 184 2.80 -13.98 2.62
N ALA A 185 1.81 -13.41 1.93
CA ALA A 185 1.04 -14.13 0.93
C ALA A 185 0.43 -13.19 -0.13
N ARG A 186 0.30 -13.68 -1.36
CA ARG A 186 -0.28 -12.96 -2.51
C ARG A 186 -1.24 -13.85 -3.28
N PHE A 187 -2.34 -13.26 -3.77
CA PHE A 187 -3.18 -13.92 -4.74
C PHE A 187 -2.47 -14.09 -6.09
N CYS A 188 -2.61 -15.25 -6.68
CA CYS A 188 -2.14 -15.58 -8.02
C CYS A 188 -3.33 -16.00 -8.89
N PRO A 189 -3.20 -16.01 -10.23
CA PRO A 189 -4.26 -16.53 -11.10
C PRO A 189 -4.68 -17.97 -10.75
N ALA A 190 -5.92 -18.31 -11.13
CA ALA A 190 -6.48 -19.67 -11.04
C ALA A 190 -6.56 -20.23 -9.60
N ASP A 191 -7.19 -19.48 -8.69
CA ASP A 191 -7.46 -19.93 -7.31
C ASP A 191 -6.21 -20.37 -6.54
N THR A 192 -5.10 -19.67 -6.79
CA THR A 192 -3.81 -19.98 -6.18
C THR A 192 -3.38 -18.84 -5.26
N ILE A 193 -2.79 -19.18 -4.11
CA ILE A 193 -2.12 -18.24 -3.22
C ILE A 193 -0.64 -18.63 -3.13
N ALA A 194 0.25 -17.69 -3.45
CA ALA A 194 1.68 -17.80 -3.17
C ALA A 194 1.93 -17.31 -1.74
N TYR A 195 2.78 -18.01 -0.99
CA TYR A 195 3.14 -17.62 0.37
C TYR A 195 4.63 -17.86 0.66
N VAL A 196 5.15 -17.19 1.67
CA VAL A 196 6.53 -17.34 2.12
C VAL A 196 6.64 -18.50 3.11
N PRO A 197 7.25 -19.65 2.74
CA PRO A 197 7.40 -20.78 3.64
C PRO A 197 8.62 -20.56 4.55
N VAL A 198 8.43 -19.98 5.73
CA VAL A 198 9.50 -19.77 6.70
C VAL A 198 9.38 -20.74 7.87
N SER A 199 10.52 -21.31 8.30
CA SER A 199 10.53 -22.37 9.32
C SER A 199 10.18 -21.90 10.73
N TYR A 200 10.24 -20.61 10.98
CA TYR A 200 9.91 -19.96 12.26
C TYR A 200 8.52 -19.31 12.27
N THR A 201 7.78 -19.37 11.16
CA THR A 201 6.39 -18.94 11.11
C THR A 201 5.47 -20.15 11.13
N HIS A 202 4.36 -20.07 11.85
CA HIS A 202 3.33 -21.09 11.84
C HIS A 202 2.43 -21.01 10.58
N LEU A 203 2.95 -20.52 9.45
CA LEU A 203 2.25 -20.47 8.16
C LEU A 203 1.90 -21.86 7.59
N ARG A 204 2.29 -22.94 8.24
CA ARG A 204 1.74 -24.28 7.98
C ARG A 204 0.33 -24.46 8.58
N ALA A 205 -0.41 -23.39 8.74
CA ALA A 205 -1.76 -23.43 9.21
C ALA A 205 -2.70 -23.90 8.10
N HIS A 206 -3.03 -25.17 8.10
CA HIS A 206 -4.34 -25.79 7.75
C HIS A 206 -5.08 -25.25 6.51
N GLU A 207 -4.38 -24.85 5.48
CA GLU A 207 -5.01 -24.46 4.22
C GLU A 207 -5.22 -25.70 3.35
N THR A 208 -6.30 -26.42 3.60
CA THR A 208 -6.82 -27.37 2.63
C THR A 208 -7.73 -26.65 1.66
N LYS A 209 -7.74 -27.05 0.39
CA LYS A 209 -8.64 -26.57 -0.67
C LYS A 209 -10.13 -26.48 -0.29
N ALA A 210 -10.51 -27.04 0.85
CA ALA A 210 -11.88 -27.05 1.38
C ALA A 210 -12.22 -25.80 2.22
N ASN A 211 -11.25 -24.94 2.52
CA ASN A 211 -11.42 -23.75 3.37
C ASN A 211 -11.26 -22.42 2.61
N LEU A 212 -11.11 -22.48 1.29
CA LEU A 212 -11.07 -21.32 0.40
C LEU A 212 -12.42 -21.05 -0.26
#